data_3fe88c4b1769d98dcfa8fb68be3c8b6e
#
_entry.id   3fe88c4b1769d98dcfa8fb68be3c8b6e
#
_cell.length_a   1.000
_cell.length_b   1.000
_cell.length_c   1.000
_cell.angle_alpha   90.00
_cell.angle_beta   90.00
_cell.angle_gamma   90.00
#
_symmetry.space_group_name_H-M   'P 1'
#
loop_
_entity.id
_entity.type
_entity.pdbx_description
1 polymer ?
#
loop_
_entity_poly.entity_id
_entity_poly.type
_entity_poly.pdbx_seq_one_letter_code
_entity_poly.pdbx_strand_id
1 'polypeptide(L)'
;MKGIILAGGSGTRLYPMTKAVSKQLLPIYDKPMIYYPIAVLLLANIREILIISTPDDIGNYQKLLGDGSRIGVNFHYKVQQKPRGLADSFILGEEFIGSDKVCLILGDNVFYGQHFTPLLNEAINQEEGAAVFGYPVNNPTDYGVVEFGENNKVISIEEKPKSPKSNYAVPGLYFYDNNVVQIAKNVKPSARGEIEITSVNNEYLKNGKLNVILMGRGMAWLDTGTPEGMLKAAEYVEAIQSRQGFYISCIEEIAWRRGFITDEQLYELGTEMKMTSYGKYIISLLKEKSSTY
;
A
#
# COMPACT_ATOMS: atom_id res chain seq x y z
N MET A 1 13.97 -6.98 -3.09
CA MET A 1 12.85 -6.06 -3.49
C MET A 1 12.73 -4.95 -2.47
N LYS A 2 12.49 -3.73 -2.90
CA LYS A 2 12.28 -2.55 -2.05
C LYS A 2 10.83 -2.06 -2.15
N GLY A 3 10.36 -1.36 -1.13
CA GLY A 3 9.00 -0.81 -1.08
C GLY A 3 9.01 0.71 -1.21
N ILE A 4 8.04 1.27 -1.91
CA ILE A 4 7.76 2.70 -1.94
C ILE A 4 6.33 2.90 -1.46
N ILE A 5 6.14 3.76 -0.46
CA ILE A 5 4.83 4.25 -0.05
C ILE A 5 4.69 5.68 -0.54
N LEU A 6 3.74 5.91 -1.45
CA LEU A 6 3.44 7.27 -1.89
C LEU A 6 2.39 7.87 -0.95
N ALA A 7 2.87 8.72 -0.04
CA ALA A 7 2.07 9.37 1.00
C ALA A 7 2.03 10.89 0.79
N GLY A 8 1.98 11.32 -0.46
CA GLY A 8 1.84 12.71 -0.87
C GLY A 8 0.42 13.05 -1.34
N GLY A 9 0.28 14.27 -1.85
CA GLY A 9 -0.98 14.78 -2.37
C GLY A 9 -1.65 15.80 -1.44
N SER A 10 -2.44 16.71 -2.03
CA SER A 10 -3.05 17.84 -1.32
C SER A 10 -4.21 17.46 -0.40
N GLY A 11 -4.76 16.24 -0.53
CA GLY A 11 -5.88 15.77 0.28
C GLY A 11 -7.16 16.63 0.18
N THR A 12 -7.31 17.46 -0.84
CA THR A 12 -8.37 18.50 -0.94
C THR A 12 -9.79 17.95 -0.87
N ARG A 13 -10.02 16.71 -1.31
CA ARG A 13 -11.32 16.02 -1.20
C ARG A 13 -11.75 15.76 0.26
N LEU A 14 -10.80 15.82 1.19
CA LEU A 14 -11.03 15.62 2.62
C LEU A 14 -11.01 16.93 3.43
N TYR A 15 -10.98 18.10 2.78
CA TYR A 15 -11.08 19.37 3.50
C TYR A 15 -12.39 19.44 4.29
N PRO A 16 -12.37 20.01 5.54
CA PRO A 16 -11.23 20.67 6.21
C PRO A 16 -10.26 19.76 6.98
N MET A 17 -10.47 18.42 7.07
CA MET A 17 -9.68 17.50 7.88
C MET A 17 -8.18 17.51 7.53
N THR A 18 -7.85 17.72 6.26
CA THR A 18 -6.47 17.69 5.74
C THR A 18 -5.85 19.06 5.53
N LYS A 19 -6.42 20.12 6.14
CA LYS A 19 -5.81 21.46 6.05
C LYS A 19 -4.51 21.60 6.83
N ALA A 20 -4.34 20.83 7.89
CA ALA A 20 -3.19 20.94 8.80
C ALA A 20 -2.44 19.61 8.97
N VAL A 21 -2.88 18.55 8.33
CA VAL A 21 -2.28 17.22 8.46
C VAL A 21 -2.45 16.43 7.18
N SER A 22 -1.42 15.65 6.83
CA SER A 22 -1.50 14.72 5.69
C SER A 22 -2.61 13.71 5.87
N LYS A 23 -3.31 13.38 4.78
CA LYS A 23 -4.39 12.40 4.77
C LYS A 23 -3.97 11.06 5.40
N GLN A 24 -2.80 10.57 5.10
CA GLN A 24 -2.31 9.28 5.55
C GLN A 24 -1.93 9.24 7.04
N LEU A 25 -1.93 10.40 7.71
CA LEU A 25 -1.77 10.52 9.16
C LEU A 25 -3.12 10.57 9.90
N LEU A 26 -4.24 10.75 9.17
CA LEU A 26 -5.57 10.63 9.75
C LEU A 26 -5.82 9.19 10.21
N PRO A 27 -6.57 8.99 11.31
CA PRO A 27 -6.85 7.66 11.81
C PRO A 27 -7.87 6.92 10.92
N ILE A 28 -7.64 5.63 10.71
CA ILE A 28 -8.65 4.67 10.31
C ILE A 28 -8.89 3.77 11.50
N TYR A 29 -10.00 4.01 12.22
CA TYR A 29 -10.37 3.41 13.48
C TYR A 29 -9.36 3.70 14.60
N ASP A 30 -8.39 2.83 14.83
CA ASP A 30 -7.51 2.81 16.01
C ASP A 30 -6.04 3.17 15.74
N LYS A 31 -5.67 3.40 14.47
CA LYS A 31 -4.29 3.69 14.07
C LYS A 31 -4.20 4.63 12.85
N PRO A 32 -3.06 5.30 12.63
CA PRO A 32 -2.87 6.13 11.45
C PRO A 32 -3.01 5.32 10.15
N MET A 33 -3.62 5.93 9.14
CA MET A 33 -3.84 5.30 7.82
C MET A 33 -2.57 4.71 7.20
N ILE A 34 -1.41 5.34 7.39
CA ILE A 34 -0.12 4.87 6.85
C ILE A 34 0.28 3.48 7.36
N TYR A 35 -0.26 3.01 8.49
CA TYR A 35 0.02 1.67 9.03
C TYR A 35 -0.49 0.57 8.11
N TYR A 36 -1.58 0.80 7.38
CA TYR A 36 -2.17 -0.19 6.47
C TYR A 36 -1.25 -0.51 5.29
N PRO A 37 -0.73 0.45 4.50
CA PRO A 37 0.24 0.14 3.45
C PRO A 37 1.57 -0.36 4.01
N ILE A 38 2.04 0.09 5.18
CA ILE A 38 3.22 -0.50 5.84
C ILE A 38 2.96 -1.98 6.11
N ALA A 39 1.81 -2.35 6.69
CA ALA A 39 1.46 -3.74 6.95
C ALA A 39 1.50 -4.62 5.69
N VAL A 40 1.04 -4.12 4.55
CA VAL A 40 1.12 -4.83 3.27
C VAL A 40 2.57 -5.11 2.88
N LEU A 41 3.47 -4.13 3.01
CA LEU A 41 4.89 -4.31 2.71
C LEU A 41 5.56 -5.32 3.66
N LEU A 42 5.21 -5.29 4.95
CA LEU A 42 5.69 -6.28 5.93
C LEU A 42 5.18 -7.70 5.60
N LEU A 43 3.90 -7.85 5.22
CA LEU A 43 3.33 -9.11 4.75
C LEU A 43 4.02 -9.62 3.48
N ALA A 44 4.49 -8.72 2.63
CA ALA A 44 5.30 -8.99 1.45
C ALA A 44 6.79 -9.25 1.76
N ASN A 45 7.18 -9.30 3.04
CA ASN A 45 8.56 -9.47 3.50
C ASN A 45 9.53 -8.37 2.98
N ILE A 46 9.01 -7.16 2.77
CA ILE A 46 9.79 -5.99 2.32
C ILE A 46 10.19 -5.15 3.53
N ARG A 47 11.50 -4.98 3.74
CA ARG A 47 12.07 -4.28 4.90
C ARG A 47 12.72 -2.94 4.57
N GLU A 48 13.16 -2.73 3.32
CA GLU A 48 13.67 -1.45 2.82
C GLU A 48 12.49 -0.66 2.24
N ILE A 49 12.08 0.42 2.89
CA ILE A 49 10.85 1.15 2.59
C ILE A 49 11.14 2.64 2.45
N LEU A 50 10.83 3.20 1.28
CA LEU A 50 10.90 4.63 1.02
C LEU A 50 9.51 5.26 1.15
N ILE A 51 9.39 6.26 2.02
CA ILE A 51 8.18 7.07 2.17
C ILE A 51 8.38 8.37 1.40
N ILE A 52 7.54 8.59 0.39
CA ILE A 52 7.56 9.82 -0.42
C ILE A 52 6.37 10.67 0.02
N SER A 53 6.64 11.91 0.45
CA SER A 53 5.60 12.85 0.89
C SER A 53 5.92 14.29 0.52
N THR A 54 5.03 15.21 0.89
CA THR A 54 5.19 16.66 0.67
C THR A 54 6.26 17.25 1.59
N PRO A 55 6.82 18.43 1.27
CA PRO A 55 7.74 19.13 2.17
C PRO A 55 7.11 19.40 3.56
N ASP A 56 5.83 19.71 3.61
CA ASP A 56 5.13 20.08 4.83
C ASP A 56 4.86 18.89 5.76
N ASP A 57 4.70 17.69 5.18
CA ASP A 57 4.27 16.51 5.94
C ASP A 57 5.39 15.53 6.27
N ILE A 58 6.52 15.55 5.54
CA ILE A 58 7.58 14.53 5.68
C ILE A 58 8.13 14.43 7.10
N GLY A 59 8.24 15.55 7.81
CA GLY A 59 8.68 15.59 9.21
C GLY A 59 7.73 14.90 10.17
N ASN A 60 6.43 14.90 9.88
CA ASN A 60 5.43 14.20 10.70
C ASN A 60 5.54 12.68 10.54
N TYR A 61 5.85 12.19 9.33
CA TYR A 61 6.13 10.77 9.12
C TYR A 61 7.41 10.33 9.81
N GLN A 62 8.48 11.13 9.75
CA GLN A 62 9.72 10.86 10.47
C GLN A 62 9.49 10.81 11.99
N LYS A 63 8.67 11.70 12.53
CA LYS A 63 8.31 11.70 13.95
C LYS A 63 7.48 10.47 14.36
N LEU A 64 6.55 10.02 13.51
CA LEU A 64 5.67 8.88 13.78
C LEU A 64 6.43 7.56 13.70
N LEU A 65 7.23 7.36 12.65
CA LEU A 65 7.76 6.07 12.24
C LEU A 65 9.25 5.89 12.57
N GLY A 66 9.98 7.00 12.84
CA GLY A 66 11.42 6.97 13.07
C GLY A 66 12.21 6.44 11.88
N ASP A 67 13.25 5.67 12.15
CA ASP A 67 14.07 4.97 11.15
C ASP A 67 13.57 3.56 10.83
N GLY A 68 12.55 3.06 11.54
CA GLY A 68 11.97 1.73 11.38
C GLY A 68 12.66 0.62 12.15
N SER A 69 13.81 0.86 12.76
CA SER A 69 14.60 -0.15 13.49
C SER A 69 13.78 -0.85 14.59
N ARG A 70 12.84 -0.14 15.21
CA ARG A 70 11.98 -0.65 16.28
C ARG A 70 11.06 -1.80 15.84
N ILE A 71 10.68 -1.84 14.55
CA ILE A 71 9.89 -2.92 13.95
C ILE A 71 10.73 -3.74 12.96
N GLY A 72 12.07 -3.62 13.02
CA GLY A 72 12.99 -4.41 12.24
C GLY A 72 13.01 -4.11 10.74
N VAL A 73 12.68 -2.89 10.34
CA VAL A 73 12.75 -2.39 8.95
C VAL A 73 13.64 -1.15 8.87
N ASN A 74 13.88 -0.65 7.66
CA ASN A 74 14.58 0.61 7.41
C ASN A 74 13.66 1.55 6.64
N PHE A 75 13.23 2.64 7.29
CA PHE A 75 12.48 3.70 6.64
C PHE A 75 13.42 4.75 6.07
N HIS A 76 13.25 5.04 4.79
CA HIS A 76 13.86 6.14 4.07
C HIS A 76 12.79 7.18 3.75
N TYR A 77 13.19 8.45 3.60
CA TYR A 77 12.25 9.54 3.39
C TYR A 77 12.69 10.41 2.22
N LYS A 78 11.77 10.72 1.32
CA LYS A 78 12.01 11.58 0.16
C LYS A 78 10.90 12.60 -0.01
N VAL A 79 11.27 13.83 -0.26
CA VAL A 79 10.31 14.91 -0.52
C VAL A 79 9.94 14.95 -1.99
N GLN A 80 8.62 14.91 -2.28
CA GLN A 80 8.06 15.26 -3.58
C GLN A 80 7.61 16.71 -3.56
N GLN A 81 8.33 17.59 -4.25
CA GLN A 81 8.06 19.03 -4.27
C GLN A 81 6.73 19.40 -4.92
N LYS A 82 6.32 18.65 -5.94
CA LYS A 82 5.05 18.86 -6.67
C LYS A 82 4.47 17.51 -7.07
N PRO A 83 3.16 17.30 -7.02
CA PRO A 83 2.51 16.09 -7.50
C PRO A 83 2.64 16.02 -9.04
N ARG A 84 3.38 15.03 -9.52
CA ARG A 84 3.63 14.81 -10.96
C ARG A 84 3.07 13.47 -11.45
N GLY A 85 2.19 12.85 -10.67
CA GLY A 85 1.63 11.53 -10.95
C GLY A 85 2.29 10.42 -10.15
N LEU A 86 1.66 9.22 -10.15
CA LEU A 86 2.11 8.11 -9.32
C LEU A 86 3.47 7.55 -9.77
N ALA A 87 3.72 7.49 -11.09
CA ALA A 87 4.94 6.94 -11.63
C ALA A 87 6.18 7.84 -11.42
N ASP A 88 6.00 9.12 -11.03
CA ASP A 88 7.09 10.00 -10.59
C ASP A 88 7.82 9.44 -9.36
N SER A 89 7.16 8.60 -8.56
CA SER A 89 7.76 7.92 -7.41
C SER A 89 8.97 7.06 -7.77
N PHE A 90 8.99 6.45 -8.96
CA PHE A 90 10.14 5.65 -9.42
C PHE A 90 11.32 6.53 -9.83
N ILE A 91 11.06 7.71 -10.39
CA ILE A 91 12.09 8.69 -10.75
C ILE A 91 12.71 9.29 -9.48
N LEU A 92 11.86 9.69 -8.52
CA LEU A 92 12.31 10.21 -7.22
C LEU A 92 13.04 9.15 -6.40
N GLY A 93 12.61 7.90 -6.50
CA GLY A 93 13.15 6.76 -5.77
C GLY A 93 14.31 6.05 -6.48
N GLU A 94 14.79 6.52 -7.65
CA GLU A 94 15.79 5.81 -8.47
C GLU A 94 17.03 5.38 -7.69
N GLU A 95 17.62 6.30 -6.94
CA GLU A 95 18.80 6.03 -6.11
C GLU A 95 18.51 4.98 -5.03
N PHE A 96 17.36 5.08 -4.38
CA PHE A 96 16.88 4.10 -3.39
C PHE A 96 16.63 2.74 -4.02
N ILE A 97 15.95 2.67 -5.17
CA ILE A 97 15.65 1.43 -5.88
C ILE A 97 16.95 0.73 -6.28
N GLY A 98 17.92 1.47 -6.85
CA GLY A 98 19.17 0.91 -7.36
C GLY A 98 18.90 -0.14 -8.43
N SER A 99 19.39 -1.36 -8.22
CA SER A 99 19.19 -2.52 -9.13
C SER A 99 18.06 -3.46 -8.68
N ASP A 100 17.34 -3.12 -7.61
CA ASP A 100 16.30 -3.99 -7.06
C ASP A 100 14.98 -3.92 -7.83
N LYS A 101 14.16 -4.97 -7.70
CA LYS A 101 12.71 -4.91 -7.97
C LYS A 101 12.06 -3.97 -6.96
N VAL A 102 10.91 -3.40 -7.31
CA VAL A 102 10.21 -2.46 -6.44
C VAL A 102 8.71 -2.73 -6.35
N CYS A 103 8.17 -2.62 -5.14
CA CYS A 103 6.75 -2.55 -4.86
C CYS A 103 6.36 -1.09 -4.61
N LEU A 104 5.38 -0.57 -5.33
CA LEU A 104 4.74 0.71 -5.05
C LEU A 104 3.37 0.47 -4.42
N ILE A 105 3.11 1.11 -3.29
CA ILE A 105 1.79 1.12 -2.67
C ILE A 105 1.35 2.55 -2.37
N LEU A 106 0.06 2.83 -2.60
CA LEU A 106 -0.52 4.12 -2.27
C LEU A 106 -0.83 4.18 -0.77
N GLY A 107 -0.47 5.30 -0.14
CA GLY A 107 -0.57 5.50 1.30
C GLY A 107 -1.99 5.56 1.86
N ASP A 108 -3.00 5.61 0.98
CA ASP A 108 -4.42 5.72 1.32
C ASP A 108 -5.24 4.47 0.95
N ASN A 109 -4.57 3.37 0.63
CA ASN A 109 -5.23 2.11 0.30
C ASN A 109 -5.18 1.15 1.49
N VAL A 110 -6.34 0.64 1.87
CA VAL A 110 -6.50 -0.36 2.92
C VAL A 110 -6.82 -1.70 2.27
N PHE A 111 -5.99 -2.70 2.54
CA PHE A 111 -6.18 -4.07 2.07
C PHE A 111 -6.34 -5.02 3.27
N TYR A 112 -7.34 -5.88 3.20
CA TYR A 112 -7.51 -6.94 4.18
C TYR A 112 -8.28 -8.11 3.58
N GLY A 113 -7.91 -9.33 3.92
CA GLY A 113 -8.66 -10.51 3.53
C GLY A 113 -7.87 -11.81 3.66
N GLN A 114 -8.61 -12.90 3.71
CA GLN A 114 -8.04 -14.22 3.69
C GLN A 114 -7.29 -14.46 2.37
N HIS A 115 -6.18 -15.18 2.41
CA HIS A 115 -5.32 -15.47 1.25
C HIS A 115 -4.58 -14.26 0.64
N PHE A 116 -4.53 -13.10 1.31
CA PHE A 116 -3.82 -11.95 0.77
C PHE A 116 -2.31 -12.21 0.65
N THR A 117 -1.68 -12.83 1.67
CA THR A 117 -0.25 -13.17 1.61
C THR A 117 0.13 -14.07 0.43
N PRO A 118 -0.60 -15.15 0.09
CA PRO A 118 -0.37 -15.90 -1.15
C PRO A 118 -0.40 -15.06 -2.42
N LEU A 119 -1.36 -14.12 -2.56
CA LEU A 119 -1.42 -13.21 -3.72
C LEU A 119 -0.22 -12.27 -3.78
N LEU A 120 0.25 -11.77 -2.63
CA LEU A 120 1.49 -10.99 -2.55
C LEU A 120 2.71 -11.81 -2.99
N ASN A 121 2.81 -13.06 -2.53
CA ASN A 121 3.89 -13.96 -2.91
C ASN A 121 3.90 -14.26 -4.41
N GLU A 122 2.74 -14.41 -5.04
CA GLU A 122 2.62 -14.57 -6.51
C GLU A 122 3.23 -13.35 -7.23
N ALA A 123 2.88 -12.13 -6.79
CA ALA A 123 3.41 -10.90 -7.37
C ALA A 123 4.93 -10.74 -7.18
N ILE A 124 5.45 -11.09 -6.00
CA ILE A 124 6.87 -10.99 -5.64
C ILE A 124 7.73 -11.97 -6.43
N ASN A 125 7.22 -13.19 -6.62
CA ASN A 125 7.93 -14.27 -7.29
C ASN A 125 8.02 -14.09 -8.81
N GLN A 126 7.31 -13.15 -9.39
CA GLN A 126 7.48 -12.80 -10.79
C GLN A 126 8.91 -12.30 -11.03
N GLU A 127 9.67 -13.00 -11.87
CA GLU A 127 11.08 -12.70 -12.09
C GLU A 127 11.27 -11.41 -12.89
N GLU A 128 10.49 -11.22 -13.95
CA GLU A 128 10.56 -10.07 -14.86
C GLU A 128 9.16 -9.47 -15.08
N GLY A 129 9.14 -8.18 -15.42
CA GLY A 129 7.93 -7.48 -15.81
C GLY A 129 7.21 -6.83 -14.63
N ALA A 130 5.89 -6.72 -14.75
CA ALA A 130 5.02 -6.08 -13.78
C ALA A 130 3.89 -7.02 -13.34
N ALA A 131 3.57 -7.00 -12.05
CA ALA A 131 2.37 -7.60 -11.50
C ALA A 131 1.49 -6.51 -10.85
N VAL A 132 0.24 -6.46 -11.25
CA VAL A 132 -0.78 -5.59 -10.67
C VAL A 132 -1.98 -6.43 -10.27
N PHE A 133 -2.90 -5.85 -9.51
CA PHE A 133 -4.08 -6.58 -9.06
C PHE A 133 -5.32 -6.12 -9.81
N GLY A 134 -6.28 -7.04 -9.99
CA GLY A 134 -7.62 -6.75 -10.49
C GLY A 134 -8.64 -7.00 -9.39
N TYR A 135 -9.38 -5.97 -8.99
CA TYR A 135 -10.39 -6.02 -7.95
C TYR A 135 -11.77 -5.66 -8.52
N PRO A 136 -12.80 -6.52 -8.36
CA PRO A 136 -14.13 -6.24 -8.88
C PRO A 136 -14.82 -5.13 -8.07
N VAL A 137 -15.27 -4.08 -8.76
CA VAL A 137 -15.97 -2.93 -8.16
C VAL A 137 -17.31 -2.69 -8.87
N ASN A 138 -18.26 -2.06 -8.18
CA ASN A 138 -19.54 -1.68 -8.77
C ASN A 138 -19.42 -0.48 -9.72
N ASN A 139 -18.55 0.47 -9.41
CA ASN A 139 -18.31 1.65 -10.23
C ASN A 139 -16.81 1.78 -10.55
N PRO A 140 -16.36 1.31 -11.73
CA PRO A 140 -14.94 1.33 -12.09
C PRO A 140 -14.44 2.66 -12.68
N THR A 141 -15.29 3.64 -12.94
CA THR A 141 -14.95 4.88 -13.67
C THR A 141 -13.92 5.78 -12.99
N ASP A 142 -13.68 5.57 -11.68
CA ASP A 142 -12.72 6.36 -10.91
C ASP A 142 -11.30 5.77 -10.87
N TYR A 143 -11.10 4.61 -11.47
CA TYR A 143 -9.89 3.80 -11.38
C TYR A 143 -9.30 3.47 -12.75
N GLY A 144 -8.07 2.96 -12.77
CA GLY A 144 -7.57 2.19 -13.90
C GLY A 144 -8.39 0.91 -14.05
N VAL A 145 -8.85 0.60 -15.25
CA VAL A 145 -9.72 -0.56 -15.51
C VAL A 145 -9.04 -1.52 -16.46
N VAL A 146 -9.01 -2.81 -16.07
CA VAL A 146 -8.44 -3.89 -16.90
C VAL A 146 -9.50 -4.44 -17.83
N GLU A 147 -9.15 -4.62 -19.10
CA GLU A 147 -9.94 -5.38 -20.06
C GLU A 147 -9.33 -6.78 -20.24
N PHE A 148 -10.16 -7.80 -20.11
CA PHE A 148 -9.75 -9.19 -20.34
C PHE A 148 -10.34 -9.74 -21.64
N GLY A 149 -9.54 -10.51 -22.35
CA GLY A 149 -9.95 -11.30 -23.51
C GLY A 149 -10.15 -12.78 -23.16
N GLU A 150 -10.03 -13.61 -24.19
CA GLU A 150 -10.11 -15.06 -24.02
C GLU A 150 -9.03 -15.57 -23.04
N ASN A 151 -9.37 -16.58 -22.25
CA ASN A 151 -8.52 -17.19 -21.23
C ASN A 151 -7.98 -16.20 -20.18
N ASN A 152 -8.73 -15.16 -19.83
CA ASN A 152 -8.33 -14.10 -18.88
C ASN A 152 -7.07 -13.33 -19.29
N LYS A 153 -6.69 -13.35 -20.56
CA LYS A 153 -5.55 -12.58 -21.04
C LYS A 153 -5.89 -11.09 -21.00
N VAL A 154 -4.99 -10.29 -20.41
CA VAL A 154 -5.14 -8.83 -20.37
C VAL A 154 -4.98 -8.27 -21.79
N ILE A 155 -5.96 -7.48 -22.23
CA ILE A 155 -5.97 -6.81 -23.54
C ILE A 155 -5.57 -5.35 -23.40
N SER A 156 -6.14 -4.64 -22.42
CA SER A 156 -5.89 -3.23 -22.21
C SER A 156 -6.04 -2.84 -20.73
N ILE A 157 -5.42 -1.73 -20.36
CA ILE A 157 -5.71 -1.01 -19.12
C ILE A 157 -5.99 0.44 -19.50
N GLU A 158 -7.13 0.97 -19.08
CA GLU A 158 -7.55 2.34 -19.35
C GLU A 158 -7.72 3.13 -18.06
N GLU A 159 -7.11 4.31 -17.98
CA GLU A 159 -7.23 5.19 -16.80
C GLU A 159 -8.57 5.93 -16.83
N LYS A 160 -9.39 5.72 -15.81
CA LYS A 160 -10.68 6.40 -15.59
C LYS A 160 -11.55 6.46 -16.86
N PRO A 161 -11.87 5.31 -17.43
CA PRO A 161 -12.62 5.25 -18.68
C PRO A 161 -14.04 5.78 -18.48
N LYS A 162 -14.56 6.54 -19.47
CA LYS A 162 -15.95 6.97 -19.49
C LYS A 162 -16.91 5.81 -19.73
N SER A 163 -16.46 4.79 -20.46
CA SER A 163 -17.20 3.57 -20.78
C SER A 163 -16.34 2.36 -20.46
N PRO A 164 -16.30 1.93 -19.18
CA PRO A 164 -15.46 0.81 -18.75
C PRO A 164 -15.80 -0.48 -19.48
N LYS A 165 -14.78 -1.23 -19.90
CA LYS A 165 -14.94 -2.52 -20.60
C LYS A 165 -15.04 -3.71 -19.65
N SER A 166 -14.79 -3.50 -18.38
CA SER A 166 -14.98 -4.48 -17.31
C SER A 166 -15.26 -3.76 -15.99
N ASN A 167 -15.53 -4.54 -14.95
CA ASN A 167 -15.65 -4.04 -13.57
C ASN A 167 -14.38 -4.27 -12.73
N TYR A 168 -13.28 -4.67 -13.35
CA TYR A 168 -12.02 -4.91 -12.63
C TYR A 168 -11.17 -3.65 -12.59
N ALA A 169 -11.16 -3.01 -11.42
CA ALA A 169 -10.30 -1.87 -11.11
C ALA A 169 -8.89 -2.34 -10.71
N VAL A 170 -7.89 -1.51 -10.98
CA VAL A 170 -6.50 -1.72 -10.53
C VAL A 170 -6.31 -0.97 -9.22
N PRO A 171 -6.19 -1.67 -8.08
CA PRO A 171 -5.87 -1.05 -6.79
C PRO A 171 -4.48 -0.42 -6.76
N GLY A 172 -4.25 0.45 -5.79
CA GLY A 172 -2.98 1.15 -5.59
C GLY A 172 -1.87 0.27 -5.00
N LEU A 173 -1.63 -0.89 -5.59
CA LEU A 173 -0.56 -1.83 -5.22
C LEU A 173 0.04 -2.46 -6.47
N TYR A 174 1.33 -2.23 -6.69
CA TYR A 174 2.02 -2.54 -7.93
C TYR A 174 3.39 -3.15 -7.65
N PHE A 175 3.78 -4.17 -8.41
CA PHE A 175 5.08 -4.81 -8.34
C PHE A 175 5.77 -4.74 -9.70
N TYR A 176 7.02 -4.31 -9.72
CA TYR A 176 7.77 -4.12 -10.95
C TYR A 176 9.20 -4.65 -10.85
N ASP A 177 9.71 -5.09 -12.00
CA ASP A 177 11.15 -5.26 -12.15
C ASP A 177 11.87 -3.90 -12.19
N ASN A 178 13.20 -3.92 -12.26
CA ASN A 178 14.00 -2.69 -12.21
C ASN A 178 13.82 -1.79 -13.45
N ASN A 179 13.31 -2.32 -14.57
CA ASN A 179 13.09 -1.54 -15.79
C ASN A 179 12.06 -0.42 -15.59
N VAL A 180 11.24 -0.49 -14.55
CA VAL A 180 10.21 0.51 -14.26
C VAL A 180 10.76 1.92 -14.17
N VAL A 181 11.98 2.11 -13.66
CA VAL A 181 12.62 3.44 -13.55
C VAL A 181 12.82 4.06 -14.94
N GLN A 182 13.34 3.29 -15.87
CA GLN A 182 13.56 3.77 -17.25
C GLN A 182 12.23 3.96 -17.99
N ILE A 183 11.28 3.07 -17.80
CA ILE A 183 9.94 3.20 -18.37
C ILE A 183 9.27 4.49 -17.86
N ALA A 184 9.29 4.75 -16.54
CA ALA A 184 8.72 5.95 -15.95
C ALA A 184 9.35 7.25 -16.48
N LYS A 185 10.67 7.25 -16.73
CA LYS A 185 11.37 8.40 -17.34
C LYS A 185 10.94 8.68 -18.79
N ASN A 186 10.55 7.64 -19.52
CA ASN A 186 10.20 7.71 -20.95
C ASN A 186 8.69 7.91 -21.20
N VAL A 187 7.84 7.67 -20.21
CA VAL A 187 6.39 7.88 -20.32
C VAL A 187 6.11 9.37 -20.45
N LYS A 188 5.31 9.73 -21.46
CA LYS A 188 4.85 11.12 -21.65
C LYS A 188 3.78 11.46 -20.62
N PRO A 189 3.85 12.64 -20.00
CA PRO A 189 2.79 13.13 -19.13
C PRO A 189 1.43 13.14 -19.85
N SER A 190 0.37 12.79 -19.12
CA SER A 190 -1.00 12.86 -19.61
C SER A 190 -1.45 14.33 -19.86
N ALA A 191 -2.66 14.51 -20.39
CA ALA A 191 -3.28 15.82 -20.55
C ALA A 191 -3.41 16.59 -19.21
N ARG A 192 -3.34 15.89 -18.06
CA ARG A 192 -3.30 16.48 -16.71
C ARG A 192 -1.90 16.89 -16.27
N GLY A 193 -0.86 16.64 -17.08
CA GLY A 193 0.54 16.87 -16.73
C GLY A 193 1.13 15.83 -15.78
N GLU A 194 0.47 14.69 -15.60
CA GLU A 194 0.86 13.62 -14.67
C GLU A 194 1.53 12.45 -15.41
N ILE A 195 2.59 11.89 -14.82
CA ILE A 195 3.20 10.62 -15.24
C ILE A 195 2.33 9.49 -14.66
N GLU A 196 1.40 9.01 -15.50
CA GLU A 196 0.38 8.06 -15.08
C GLU A 196 0.94 6.66 -14.88
N ILE A 197 0.54 6.01 -13.79
CA ILE A 197 0.91 4.61 -13.54
C ILE A 197 0.32 3.68 -14.60
N THR A 198 -0.87 3.98 -15.10
CA THR A 198 -1.52 3.23 -16.18
C THR A 198 -0.71 3.26 -17.46
N SER A 199 0.00 4.37 -17.76
CA SER A 199 0.89 4.44 -18.92
C SER A 199 2.11 3.53 -18.74
N VAL A 200 2.66 3.43 -17.53
CA VAL A 200 3.73 2.47 -17.20
C VAL A 200 3.24 1.03 -17.38
N ASN A 201 2.07 0.70 -16.85
CA ASN A 201 1.47 -0.63 -17.01
C ASN A 201 1.25 -1.00 -18.48
N ASN A 202 0.81 -0.03 -19.30
CA ASN A 202 0.62 -0.25 -20.73
C ASN A 202 1.93 -0.50 -21.49
N GLU A 203 3.06 0.09 -21.05
CA GLU A 203 4.37 -0.26 -21.65
C GLU A 203 4.76 -1.71 -21.33
N TYR A 204 4.52 -2.18 -20.09
CA TYR A 204 4.70 -3.60 -19.77
C TYR A 204 3.76 -4.51 -20.56
N LEU A 205 2.49 -4.11 -20.71
CA LEU A 205 1.49 -4.87 -21.47
C LEU A 205 1.88 -5.03 -22.95
N LYS A 206 2.33 -3.96 -23.60
CA LYS A 206 2.81 -3.97 -25.00
C LYS A 206 3.97 -4.96 -25.21
N ASN A 207 4.83 -5.09 -24.19
CA ASN A 207 5.96 -6.00 -24.20
C ASN A 207 5.60 -7.43 -23.74
N GLY A 208 4.33 -7.73 -23.49
CA GLY A 208 3.87 -9.03 -22.99
C GLY A 208 4.37 -9.38 -21.60
N LYS A 209 4.75 -8.38 -20.78
CA LYS A 209 5.38 -8.53 -19.47
C LYS A 209 4.48 -7.99 -18.32
N LEU A 210 3.17 -7.83 -18.55
CA LEU A 210 2.21 -7.45 -17.49
C LEU A 210 1.39 -8.66 -17.08
N ASN A 211 1.41 -8.98 -15.79
CA ASN A 211 0.53 -9.93 -15.14
C ASN A 211 -0.54 -9.20 -14.31
N VAL A 212 -1.78 -9.68 -14.34
CA VAL A 212 -2.87 -9.19 -13.50
C VAL A 212 -3.37 -10.31 -12.61
N ILE A 213 -3.16 -10.15 -11.30
CA ILE A 213 -3.56 -11.11 -10.27
C ILE A 213 -4.94 -10.73 -9.76
N LEU A 214 -5.92 -11.62 -9.90
CA LEU A 214 -7.28 -11.33 -9.50
C LEU A 214 -7.46 -11.51 -7.99
N MET A 215 -7.96 -10.47 -7.34
CA MET A 215 -8.40 -10.53 -5.96
C MET A 215 -9.80 -11.13 -5.91
N GLY A 216 -9.91 -12.29 -5.25
CA GLY A 216 -11.16 -13.05 -5.15
C GLY A 216 -12.14 -12.52 -4.10
N ARG A 217 -13.25 -13.23 -3.95
CA ARG A 217 -14.22 -12.96 -2.87
C ARG A 217 -13.54 -13.12 -1.50
N GLY A 218 -13.93 -12.26 -0.55
CA GLY A 218 -13.34 -12.25 0.79
C GLY A 218 -12.14 -11.31 0.93
N MET A 219 -11.62 -10.77 -0.19
CA MET A 219 -10.70 -9.65 -0.14
C MET A 219 -11.46 -8.33 -0.03
N ALA A 220 -11.00 -7.45 0.84
CA ALA A 220 -11.44 -6.07 0.92
C ALA A 220 -10.30 -5.15 0.45
N TRP A 221 -10.63 -4.28 -0.50
CA TRP A 221 -9.86 -3.12 -0.85
C TRP A 221 -10.72 -1.89 -0.63
N LEU A 222 -10.27 -0.97 0.22
CA LEU A 222 -11.01 0.20 0.63
C LEU A 222 -10.18 1.44 0.26
N ASP A 223 -10.76 2.28 -0.61
CA ASP A 223 -10.21 3.58 -0.95
C ASP A 223 -10.71 4.61 0.06
N THR A 224 -9.77 5.25 0.75
CA THR A 224 -10.03 6.24 1.79
C THR A 224 -9.93 7.68 1.27
N GLY A 225 -10.15 7.88 -0.03
CA GLY A 225 -10.03 9.17 -0.71
C GLY A 225 -11.15 10.17 -0.43
N THR A 226 -12.24 9.76 0.23
CA THR A 226 -13.40 10.59 0.61
C THR A 226 -13.76 10.40 2.08
N PRO A 227 -14.51 11.33 2.71
CA PRO A 227 -14.99 11.17 4.09
C PRO A 227 -15.81 9.89 4.28
N GLU A 228 -16.67 9.56 3.31
CA GLU A 228 -17.50 8.34 3.32
C GLU A 228 -16.62 7.08 3.20
N GLY A 229 -15.59 7.12 2.35
CA GLY A 229 -14.61 6.03 2.21
C GLY A 229 -13.83 5.79 3.49
N MET A 230 -13.39 6.86 4.17
CA MET A 230 -12.71 6.77 5.47
C MET A 230 -13.63 6.18 6.55
N LEU A 231 -14.88 6.64 6.62
CA LEU A 231 -15.85 6.11 7.58
C LEU A 231 -16.08 4.62 7.36
N LYS A 232 -16.38 4.21 6.11
CA LYS A 232 -16.58 2.79 5.77
C LYS A 232 -15.37 1.92 6.06
N ALA A 233 -14.16 2.44 5.84
CA ALA A 233 -12.93 1.73 6.16
C ALA A 233 -12.78 1.55 7.69
N ALA A 234 -13.08 2.60 8.48
CA ALA A 234 -13.05 2.52 9.93
C ALA A 234 -14.10 1.56 10.50
N GLU A 235 -15.34 1.60 10.00
CA GLU A 235 -16.42 0.67 10.37
C GLU A 235 -16.07 -0.78 10.03
N TYR A 236 -15.48 -1.02 8.84
CA TYR A 236 -15.06 -2.35 8.44
C TYR A 236 -13.97 -2.91 9.38
N VAL A 237 -12.94 -2.10 9.66
CA VAL A 237 -11.85 -2.50 10.56
C VAL A 237 -12.39 -2.77 11.96
N GLU A 238 -13.22 -1.87 12.51
CA GLU A 238 -13.86 -2.04 13.81
C GLU A 238 -14.66 -3.34 13.88
N ALA A 239 -15.56 -3.58 12.92
CA ALA A 239 -16.43 -4.75 12.90
C ALA A 239 -15.65 -6.08 12.91
N ILE A 240 -14.54 -6.15 12.17
CA ILE A 240 -13.70 -7.35 12.15
C ILE A 240 -12.92 -7.49 13.47
N GLN A 241 -12.24 -6.42 13.92
CA GLN A 241 -11.41 -6.46 15.13
C GLN A 241 -12.25 -6.77 16.38
N SER A 242 -13.40 -6.12 16.54
CA SER A 242 -14.28 -6.35 17.68
C SER A 242 -14.85 -7.76 17.71
N ARG A 243 -15.09 -8.35 16.55
CA ARG A 243 -15.67 -9.69 16.45
C ARG A 243 -14.64 -10.80 16.61
N GLN A 244 -13.45 -10.64 16.03
CA GLN A 244 -12.43 -11.70 15.95
C GLN A 244 -11.34 -11.58 17.01
N GLY A 245 -11.19 -10.41 17.65
CA GLY A 245 -10.25 -10.20 18.73
C GLY A 245 -8.80 -9.98 18.31
N PHE A 246 -8.50 -9.89 17.01
CA PHE A 246 -7.18 -9.53 16.50
C PHE A 246 -7.19 -8.19 15.76
N TYR A 247 -6.03 -7.56 15.61
CA TYR A 247 -5.92 -6.23 15.04
C TYR A 247 -5.48 -6.27 13.58
N ILE A 248 -6.29 -5.67 12.71
CA ILE A 248 -5.95 -5.52 11.28
C ILE A 248 -4.75 -4.56 11.16
N SER A 249 -3.75 -4.94 10.37
CA SER A 249 -2.57 -4.11 10.08
C SER A 249 -1.83 -3.62 11.33
N CYS A 250 -1.77 -4.47 12.38
CA CYS A 250 -0.87 -4.25 13.51
C CYS A 250 0.56 -4.53 13.04
N ILE A 251 1.32 -3.46 12.76
CA ILE A 251 2.65 -3.57 12.16
C ILE A 251 3.64 -4.26 13.10
N GLU A 252 3.50 -4.09 14.41
CA GLU A 252 4.32 -4.72 15.43
C GLU A 252 4.09 -6.24 15.47
N GLU A 253 2.83 -6.69 15.42
CA GLU A 253 2.49 -8.11 15.34
C GLU A 253 3.03 -8.74 14.06
N ILE A 254 2.84 -8.08 12.90
CA ILE A 254 3.31 -8.59 11.62
C ILE A 254 4.84 -8.71 11.63
N ALA A 255 5.55 -7.67 12.11
CA ALA A 255 6.99 -7.69 12.23
C ALA A 255 7.49 -8.83 13.13
N TRP A 256 6.83 -9.05 14.25
CA TRP A 256 7.15 -10.16 15.15
C TRP A 256 6.87 -11.53 14.51
N ARG A 257 5.69 -11.73 13.92
CA ARG A 257 5.34 -13.01 13.25
C ARG A 257 6.24 -13.31 12.04
N ARG A 258 6.80 -12.27 11.42
CA ARG A 258 7.79 -12.39 10.34
C ARG A 258 9.23 -12.60 10.85
N GLY A 259 9.44 -12.56 12.17
CA GLY A 259 10.77 -12.70 12.77
C GLY A 259 11.67 -11.48 12.56
N PHE A 260 11.10 -10.30 12.29
CA PHE A 260 11.86 -9.05 12.16
C PHE A 260 12.26 -8.50 13.52
N ILE A 261 11.48 -8.77 14.56
CA ILE A 261 11.73 -8.40 15.95
C ILE A 261 11.51 -9.60 16.87
N THR A 262 12.16 -9.53 18.06
CA THR A 262 12.09 -10.57 19.10
C THR A 262 10.85 -10.42 19.99
N ASP A 263 10.61 -11.42 20.86
CA ASP A 263 9.56 -11.38 21.88
C ASP A 263 9.76 -10.19 22.85
N GLU A 264 11.00 -9.91 23.23
CA GLU A 264 11.36 -8.80 24.10
C GLU A 264 11.05 -7.45 23.46
N GLN A 265 11.44 -7.28 22.20
CA GLN A 265 11.15 -6.06 21.43
C GLN A 265 9.63 -5.83 21.27
N LEU A 266 8.86 -6.90 20.99
CA LEU A 266 7.40 -6.81 20.93
C LEU A 266 6.81 -6.38 22.28
N TYR A 267 7.33 -6.95 23.39
CA TYR A 267 6.88 -6.60 24.73
C TYR A 267 7.18 -5.13 25.09
N GLU A 268 8.33 -4.61 24.71
CA GLU A 268 8.71 -3.20 24.91
C GLU A 268 7.75 -2.28 24.16
N LEU A 269 7.49 -2.56 22.86
CA LEU A 269 6.53 -1.81 22.02
C LEU A 269 5.13 -1.78 22.64
N GLY A 270 4.64 -2.93 23.08
CA GLY A 270 3.33 -3.01 23.74
C GLY A 270 3.29 -2.27 25.07
N THR A 271 4.38 -2.32 25.85
CA THR A 271 4.48 -1.68 27.17
C THR A 271 4.43 -0.14 27.08
N GLU A 272 5.03 0.45 26.06
CA GLU A 272 4.94 1.90 25.83
C GLU A 272 3.50 2.37 25.63
N MET A 273 2.66 1.51 25.03
CA MET A 273 1.25 1.77 24.73
C MET A 273 0.28 1.05 25.69
N LYS A 274 0.75 0.52 26.83
CA LYS A 274 -0.04 -0.35 27.74
C LYS A 274 -1.35 0.25 28.25
N MET A 275 -1.50 1.56 28.21
CA MET A 275 -2.74 2.25 28.61
C MET A 275 -3.83 2.15 27.53
N THR A 276 -3.49 1.79 26.31
CA THR A 276 -4.42 1.64 25.19
C THR A 276 -4.82 0.18 24.98
N SER A 277 -5.95 -0.05 24.31
CA SER A 277 -6.36 -1.39 23.89
C SER A 277 -5.35 -2.00 22.90
N TYR A 278 -4.77 -1.18 22.03
CA TYR A 278 -3.75 -1.57 21.07
C TYR A 278 -2.50 -2.14 21.74
N GLY A 279 -1.93 -1.42 22.73
CA GLY A 279 -0.75 -1.91 23.47
C GLY A 279 -1.04 -3.16 24.31
N LYS A 280 -2.24 -3.24 24.92
CA LYS A 280 -2.67 -4.46 25.65
C LYS A 280 -2.79 -5.66 24.73
N TYR A 281 -3.29 -5.46 23.50
CA TYR A 281 -3.33 -6.50 22.48
C TYR A 281 -1.92 -7.00 22.14
N ILE A 282 -0.98 -6.11 21.84
CA ILE A 282 0.41 -6.47 21.53
C ILE A 282 1.03 -7.34 22.65
N ILE A 283 0.84 -6.95 23.91
CA ILE A 283 1.34 -7.72 25.08
C ILE A 283 0.66 -9.10 25.17
N SER A 284 -0.63 -9.21 24.81
CA SER A 284 -1.37 -10.47 24.89
C SER A 284 -0.90 -11.53 23.91
N LEU A 285 -0.33 -11.14 22.75
CA LEU A 285 0.18 -12.05 21.73
C LEU A 285 1.26 -12.99 22.27
N LEU A 286 2.10 -12.52 23.18
CA LEU A 286 3.14 -13.34 23.81
C LEU A 286 2.59 -14.42 24.74
N LYS A 287 1.41 -14.18 25.34
CA LYS A 287 0.72 -15.15 26.19
C LYS A 287 0.08 -16.26 25.37
N GLU A 288 -0.48 -15.93 24.22
CA GLU A 288 -1.09 -16.91 23.31
C GLU A 288 -0.08 -17.89 22.73
N LYS A 289 1.16 -17.43 22.44
CA LYS A 289 2.26 -18.31 21.99
C LYS A 289 2.57 -19.42 22.99
N SER A 290 2.44 -19.13 24.29
CA SER A 290 2.68 -20.13 25.37
C SER A 290 1.53 -21.09 25.60
N SER A 291 0.34 -20.84 25.02
CA SER A 291 -0.86 -21.68 25.19
C SER A 291 -1.14 -22.61 24.00
N THR A 292 -0.35 -22.56 22.94
CA THR A 292 -0.54 -23.35 21.70
C THR A 292 0.34 -24.59 21.65
N TYR A 293 0.75 -25.12 22.82
CA TYR A 293 1.45 -26.41 22.95
C TYR A 293 0.69 -27.35 23.86
#